data_1a61edf973a5617423375dd4bc329d5d
#
_entry.id   1a61edf973a5617423375dd4bc329d5d
#
_cell.length_a   1.000
_cell.length_b   1.000
_cell.length_c   1.000
_cell.angle_alpha   90.00
_cell.angle_beta   90.00
_cell.angle_gamma   90.00
#
_symmetry.space_group_name_H-M   'P 1'
#
loop_
_entity.id
_entity.type
_entity.pdbx_description
1 polymer ?
#
loop_
_entity_poly.entity_id
_entity_poly.type
_entity_poly.pdbx_seq_one_letter_code
_entity_poly.pdbx_strand_id
1 'polypeptide(L)'
;MIDDILAKFDGAFAKNTIRAYRSDFIQYQTWCSHNNMDSIPATADAMAQYVDYLATIRKSVTIRRRINSLGTILKLSKHYDPTNQPEVILAIKRMHRKIGRAQQQATPLTKPLLNQLLSNCDNSLRGLRNQVLLRLGYETMRRRSELCAFKFEDICQAPNRKPAIRLNFSKTDQFGTGKILPISQELFDLLENWRSVISEEGYILRSINRHGHFGENLH
;
A
#
# COMPACT_ATOMS: atom_id res chain seq x y z
N MET A 1 -15.41 -9.35 -19.51
CA MET A 1 -14.30 -10.31 -19.58
C MET A 1 -13.33 -10.21 -18.39
N ILE A 2 -12.56 -9.11 -18.22
CA ILE A 2 -11.61 -9.03 -17.07
C ILE A 2 -12.34 -9.05 -15.73
N ASP A 3 -13.50 -8.44 -15.63
CA ASP A 3 -14.28 -8.38 -14.39
C ASP A 3 -14.79 -9.76 -13.97
N ASP A 4 -15.19 -10.61 -14.93
CA ASP A 4 -15.63 -11.98 -14.68
C ASP A 4 -14.47 -12.87 -14.21
N ILE A 5 -13.26 -12.62 -14.73
CA ILE A 5 -12.03 -13.28 -14.27
C ILE A 5 -11.72 -12.88 -12.84
N LEU A 6 -11.73 -11.56 -12.55
CA LEU A 6 -11.38 -11.04 -11.25
C LEU A 6 -12.42 -11.29 -10.16
N ALA A 7 -13.70 -11.47 -10.54
CA ALA A 7 -14.74 -11.89 -9.60
C ALA A 7 -14.43 -13.23 -8.94
N LYS A 8 -13.74 -14.14 -9.66
CA LYS A 8 -13.30 -15.45 -9.12
C LYS A 8 -12.16 -15.30 -8.09
N PHE A 9 -11.52 -14.15 -7.99
CA PHE A 9 -10.41 -13.88 -7.07
C PHE A 9 -10.90 -13.23 -5.76
N ASP A 10 -12.18 -12.87 -5.70
CA ASP A 10 -12.77 -12.29 -4.49
C ASP A 10 -12.69 -13.26 -3.32
N GLY A 11 -12.36 -12.76 -2.14
CA GLY A 11 -12.09 -13.56 -0.95
C GLY A 11 -10.73 -14.28 -0.95
N ALA A 12 -10.14 -14.61 -2.12
CA ALA A 12 -8.82 -15.24 -2.20
C ALA A 12 -7.66 -14.23 -2.24
N PHE A 13 -7.91 -13.02 -2.73
CA PHE A 13 -6.92 -11.94 -2.79
C PHE A 13 -7.43 -10.67 -2.11
N ALA A 14 -6.51 -9.91 -1.52
CA ALA A 14 -6.84 -8.61 -0.94
C ALA A 14 -7.42 -7.65 -2.02
N LYS A 15 -8.41 -6.83 -1.66
CA LYS A 15 -9.08 -5.86 -2.57
C LYS A 15 -8.10 -4.99 -3.36
N ASN A 16 -7.01 -4.54 -2.72
CA ASN A 16 -5.98 -3.74 -3.40
C ASN A 16 -5.18 -4.55 -4.42
N THR A 17 -4.99 -5.85 -4.21
CA THR A 17 -4.36 -6.75 -5.18
C THR A 17 -5.24 -6.91 -6.42
N ILE A 18 -6.55 -7.15 -6.22
CA ILE A 18 -7.52 -7.24 -7.31
C ILE A 18 -7.59 -5.93 -8.10
N ARG A 19 -7.59 -4.78 -7.41
CA ARG A 19 -7.54 -3.45 -8.06
C ARG A 19 -6.27 -3.26 -8.89
N ALA A 20 -5.11 -3.70 -8.40
CA ALA A 20 -3.86 -3.64 -9.13
C ALA A 20 -3.89 -4.55 -10.36
N TYR A 21 -4.38 -5.78 -10.23
CA TYR A 21 -4.53 -6.73 -11.33
C TYR A 21 -5.44 -6.15 -12.43
N ARG A 22 -6.59 -5.61 -12.06
CA ARG A 22 -7.50 -4.94 -13.00
C ARG A 22 -6.79 -3.83 -13.79
N SER A 23 -6.12 -2.93 -13.09
CA SER A 23 -5.40 -1.83 -13.71
C SER A 23 -4.29 -2.30 -14.65
N ASP A 24 -3.53 -3.32 -14.24
CA ASP A 24 -2.43 -3.85 -15.04
C ASP A 24 -2.93 -4.55 -16.31
N PHE A 25 -4.02 -5.32 -16.20
CA PHE A 25 -4.61 -6.00 -17.35
C PHE A 25 -5.24 -5.02 -18.35
N ILE A 26 -6.01 -4.05 -17.88
CA ILE A 26 -6.61 -3.01 -18.75
C ILE A 26 -5.52 -2.27 -19.53
N GLN A 27 -4.40 -1.90 -18.87
CA GLN A 27 -3.30 -1.23 -19.56
C GLN A 27 -2.62 -2.12 -20.61
N TYR A 28 -2.46 -3.43 -20.33
CA TYR A 28 -1.96 -4.37 -21.31
C TYR A 28 -2.92 -4.54 -22.48
N GLN A 29 -4.21 -4.71 -22.22
CA GLN A 29 -5.26 -4.84 -23.24
C GLN A 29 -5.30 -3.61 -24.13
N THR A 30 -5.27 -2.41 -23.55
CA THR A 30 -5.23 -1.15 -24.29
C THR A 30 -3.99 -1.08 -25.19
N TRP A 31 -2.83 -1.46 -24.67
CA TRP A 31 -1.59 -1.50 -25.46
C TRP A 31 -1.67 -2.51 -26.62
N CYS A 32 -2.19 -3.70 -26.36
CA CYS A 32 -2.41 -4.72 -27.40
C CYS A 32 -3.32 -4.18 -28.51
N SER A 33 -4.46 -3.57 -28.15
CA SER A 33 -5.39 -2.99 -29.12
C SER A 33 -4.74 -1.93 -30.00
N HIS A 34 -3.90 -1.04 -29.44
CA HIS A 34 -3.17 -0.04 -30.20
C HIS A 34 -2.09 -0.63 -31.14
N ASN A 35 -1.66 -1.85 -30.90
CA ASN A 35 -0.64 -2.54 -31.71
C ASN A 35 -1.25 -3.65 -32.58
N ASN A 36 -2.57 -3.72 -32.72
CA ASN A 36 -3.29 -4.75 -33.47
C ASN A 36 -2.93 -6.19 -32.99
N MET A 37 -2.83 -6.37 -31.70
CA MET A 37 -2.52 -7.65 -31.05
C MET A 37 -3.66 -8.07 -30.14
N ASP A 38 -3.80 -9.37 -29.94
CA ASP A 38 -4.73 -9.90 -28.96
C ASP A 38 -4.13 -9.89 -27.55
N SER A 39 -4.92 -9.48 -26.57
CA SER A 39 -4.53 -9.56 -25.16
C SER A 39 -4.77 -10.97 -24.56
N ILE A 40 -5.73 -11.71 -25.12
CA ILE A 40 -6.05 -13.11 -24.86
C ILE A 40 -6.49 -13.75 -26.20
N PRO A 41 -5.81 -14.82 -26.64
CA PRO A 41 -4.64 -15.46 -26.03
C PRO A 41 -3.38 -14.57 -26.08
N ALA A 42 -2.66 -14.50 -24.96
CA ALA A 42 -1.41 -13.74 -24.90
C ALA A 42 -0.27 -14.54 -25.54
N THR A 43 0.53 -13.92 -26.41
CA THR A 43 1.72 -14.53 -27.02
C THR A 43 2.99 -14.08 -26.29
N ALA A 44 4.06 -14.88 -26.40
CA ALA A 44 5.38 -14.53 -25.84
C ALA A 44 5.96 -13.28 -26.50
N ASP A 45 5.78 -13.13 -27.81
CA ASP A 45 6.23 -11.96 -28.57
C ASP A 45 5.51 -10.68 -28.16
N ALA A 46 4.17 -10.71 -28.05
CA ALA A 46 3.39 -9.56 -27.57
C ALA A 46 3.80 -9.16 -26.16
N MET A 47 4.00 -10.13 -25.27
CA MET A 47 4.42 -9.87 -23.91
C MET A 47 5.85 -9.29 -23.84
N ALA A 48 6.78 -9.79 -24.65
CA ALA A 48 8.15 -9.27 -24.75
C ALA A 48 8.16 -7.83 -25.29
N GLN A 49 7.39 -7.53 -26.35
CA GLN A 49 7.24 -6.18 -26.90
C GLN A 49 6.61 -5.23 -25.88
N TYR A 50 5.63 -5.70 -25.09
CA TYR A 50 5.05 -4.90 -24.00
C TYR A 50 6.08 -4.57 -22.91
N VAL A 51 6.99 -5.51 -22.55
CA VAL A 51 8.11 -5.23 -21.64
C VAL A 51 9.01 -4.15 -22.21
N ASP A 52 9.41 -4.26 -23.49
CA ASP A 52 10.28 -3.29 -24.15
C ASP A 52 9.61 -1.91 -24.25
N TYR A 53 8.31 -1.83 -24.55
CA TYR A 53 7.52 -0.60 -24.48
C TYR A 53 7.50 -0.01 -23.06
N LEU A 54 7.19 -0.80 -22.06
CA LEU A 54 7.15 -0.31 -20.67
C LEU A 54 8.52 0.21 -20.20
N ALA A 55 9.62 -0.34 -20.72
CA ALA A 55 10.99 0.10 -20.40
C ALA A 55 11.27 1.54 -20.86
N THR A 56 10.45 2.12 -21.73
CA THR A 56 10.56 3.53 -22.14
C THR A 56 9.87 4.51 -21.19
N ILE A 57 8.90 4.02 -20.40
CA ILE A 57 7.98 4.91 -19.63
C ILE A 57 7.84 4.53 -18.15
N ARG A 58 8.41 3.41 -17.70
CA ARG A 58 8.24 2.91 -16.33
C ARG A 58 9.54 2.44 -15.70
N LYS A 59 9.58 2.43 -14.37
CA LYS A 59 10.69 1.87 -13.58
C LYS A 59 10.65 0.34 -13.62
N SER A 60 11.81 -0.31 -13.54
CA SER A 60 11.96 -1.78 -13.62
C SER A 60 11.08 -2.56 -12.63
N VAL A 61 10.93 -2.05 -11.41
CA VAL A 61 10.06 -2.66 -10.37
C VAL A 61 8.59 -2.68 -10.79
N THR A 62 8.10 -1.58 -11.37
CA THR A 62 6.72 -1.48 -11.87
C THR A 62 6.51 -2.45 -13.02
N ILE A 63 7.47 -2.58 -13.94
CA ILE A 63 7.40 -3.50 -15.07
C ILE A 63 7.32 -4.94 -14.57
N ARG A 64 8.23 -5.36 -13.69
CA ARG A 64 8.21 -6.72 -13.11
C ARG A 64 6.88 -7.03 -12.42
N ARG A 65 6.39 -6.10 -11.59
CA ARG A 65 5.10 -6.28 -10.92
C ARG A 65 3.96 -6.49 -11.92
N ARG A 66 3.91 -5.69 -13.01
CA ARG A 66 2.87 -5.82 -14.04
C ARG A 66 2.93 -7.16 -14.76
N ILE A 67 4.12 -7.58 -15.18
CA ILE A 67 4.29 -8.87 -15.85
C ILE A 67 3.88 -10.03 -14.93
N ASN A 68 4.27 -9.98 -13.66
CA ASN A 68 3.82 -10.97 -12.67
C ASN A 68 2.29 -10.95 -12.46
N SER A 69 1.66 -9.76 -12.45
CA SER A 69 0.20 -9.63 -12.38
C SER A 69 -0.48 -10.29 -13.57
N LEU A 70 0.01 -10.03 -14.78
CA LEU A 70 -0.52 -10.62 -16.02
C LEU A 70 -0.38 -12.15 -16.03
N GLY A 71 0.80 -12.67 -15.68
CA GLY A 71 1.01 -14.11 -15.56
C GLY A 71 0.06 -14.76 -14.55
N THR A 72 -0.13 -14.13 -13.38
CA THR A 72 -1.09 -14.62 -12.38
C THR A 72 -2.52 -14.65 -12.92
N ILE A 73 -2.95 -13.58 -13.58
CA ILE A 73 -4.30 -13.49 -14.17
C ILE A 73 -4.49 -14.58 -15.21
N LEU A 74 -3.57 -14.70 -16.17
CA LEU A 74 -3.65 -15.69 -17.24
C LEU A 74 -3.69 -17.12 -16.69
N LYS A 75 -2.77 -17.44 -15.76
CA LYS A 75 -2.69 -18.77 -15.15
C LYS A 75 -3.96 -19.13 -14.38
N LEU A 76 -4.47 -18.25 -13.53
CA LEU A 76 -5.66 -18.54 -12.71
C LEU A 76 -6.96 -18.52 -13.53
N SER A 77 -6.98 -17.84 -14.67
CA SER A 77 -8.09 -17.89 -15.62
C SER A 77 -8.00 -19.02 -16.64
N LYS A 78 -7.03 -19.94 -16.47
CA LYS A 78 -6.78 -21.09 -17.35
C LYS A 78 -6.42 -20.70 -18.79
N HIS A 79 -5.85 -19.52 -19.00
CA HIS A 79 -5.23 -19.11 -20.25
C HIS A 79 -3.73 -19.42 -20.24
N TYR A 80 -3.15 -19.52 -21.43
CA TYR A 80 -1.72 -19.69 -21.56
C TYR A 80 -0.97 -18.50 -20.96
N ASP A 81 0.03 -18.79 -20.12
CA ASP A 81 0.89 -17.80 -19.48
C ASP A 81 2.26 -17.77 -20.16
N PRO A 82 2.56 -16.75 -20.97
CA PRO A 82 3.83 -16.63 -21.68
C PRO A 82 4.97 -16.03 -20.86
N THR A 83 4.73 -15.63 -19.61
CA THR A 83 5.70 -14.82 -18.82
C THR A 83 7.02 -15.54 -18.54
N ASN A 84 7.04 -16.87 -18.61
CA ASN A 84 8.23 -17.70 -18.42
C ASN A 84 8.89 -18.15 -19.74
N GLN A 85 8.42 -17.66 -20.89
CA GLN A 85 9.03 -17.99 -22.18
C GLN A 85 10.36 -17.23 -22.38
N PRO A 86 11.30 -17.83 -23.15
CA PRO A 86 12.63 -17.24 -23.37
C PRO A 86 12.58 -15.80 -23.86
N GLU A 87 11.65 -15.46 -24.75
CA GLU A 87 11.47 -14.12 -25.32
C GLU A 87 11.20 -13.09 -24.25
N VAL A 88 10.27 -13.41 -23.32
CA VAL A 88 9.89 -12.52 -22.21
C VAL A 88 11.02 -12.42 -21.19
N ILE A 89 11.69 -13.55 -20.88
CA ILE A 89 12.84 -13.55 -19.97
C ILE A 89 13.97 -12.67 -20.54
N LEU A 90 14.24 -12.77 -21.83
CA LEU A 90 15.25 -11.95 -22.50
C LEU A 90 14.87 -10.47 -22.52
N ALA A 91 13.60 -10.15 -22.79
CA ALA A 91 13.10 -8.77 -22.70
C ALA A 91 13.28 -8.18 -21.30
N ILE A 92 12.95 -8.93 -20.25
CA ILE A 92 13.16 -8.51 -18.86
C ILE A 92 14.65 -8.31 -18.55
N LYS A 93 15.54 -9.17 -19.07
CA LYS A 93 16.99 -8.99 -18.90
C LYS A 93 17.48 -7.73 -19.63
N ARG A 94 17.03 -7.49 -20.87
CA ARG A 94 17.33 -6.24 -21.62
C ARG A 94 16.85 -5.01 -20.85
N MET A 95 15.61 -5.02 -20.39
CA MET A 95 15.05 -3.96 -19.57
C MET A 95 15.91 -3.65 -18.34
N HIS A 96 16.34 -4.68 -17.58
CA HIS A 96 17.20 -4.45 -16.42
C HIS A 96 18.59 -3.89 -16.77
N ARG A 97 19.16 -4.26 -17.92
CA ARG A 97 20.42 -3.67 -18.38
C ARG A 97 20.24 -2.21 -18.80
N LYS A 98 19.10 -1.87 -19.42
CA LYS A 98 18.80 -0.51 -19.91
C LYS A 98 18.49 0.48 -18.80
N ILE A 99 17.63 0.13 -17.85
CA ILE A 99 17.10 1.06 -16.84
C ILE A 99 17.49 0.72 -15.41
N GLY A 100 18.28 -0.34 -15.20
CA GLY A 100 18.78 -0.75 -13.89
C GLY A 100 17.71 -1.41 -12.98
N ARG A 101 18.14 -1.81 -11.80
CA ARG A 101 17.28 -2.38 -10.73
C ARG A 101 17.22 -1.50 -9.51
N ALA A 102 18.12 -0.53 -9.39
CA ALA A 102 18.20 0.32 -8.21
C ALA A 102 16.92 1.13 -8.05
N GLN A 103 16.44 1.18 -6.82
CA GLN A 103 15.33 2.04 -6.42
C GLN A 103 15.88 3.18 -5.57
N GLN A 104 15.41 4.38 -5.84
CA GLN A 104 15.65 5.49 -4.94
C GLN A 104 14.86 5.23 -3.65
N GLN A 105 15.57 5.07 -2.55
CA GLN A 105 14.95 4.94 -1.23
C GLN A 105 14.43 6.30 -0.77
N ALA A 106 13.30 6.28 -0.06
CA ALA A 106 12.81 7.47 0.61
C ALA A 106 13.77 7.88 1.73
N THR A 107 13.87 9.18 1.98
CA THR A 107 14.63 9.71 3.12
C THR A 107 14.02 9.17 4.42
N PRO A 108 14.82 8.59 5.33
CA PRO A 108 14.31 8.07 6.58
C PRO A 108 13.81 9.22 7.49
N LEU A 109 12.70 8.97 8.18
CA LEU A 109 12.18 9.88 9.20
C LEU A 109 13.02 9.71 10.47
N THR A 110 14.02 10.58 10.64
CA THR A 110 14.87 10.61 11.85
C THR A 110 14.21 11.44 12.96
N LYS A 111 14.67 11.30 14.22
CA LYS A 111 14.16 12.07 15.36
C LYS A 111 14.28 13.60 15.16
N PRO A 112 15.39 14.16 14.66
CA PRO A 112 15.49 15.57 14.36
C PRO A 112 14.46 16.02 13.31
N LEU A 113 14.28 15.24 12.24
CA LEU A 113 13.30 15.54 11.20
C LEU A 113 11.86 15.45 11.74
N LEU A 114 11.57 14.46 12.58
CA LEU A 114 10.27 14.38 13.27
C LEU A 114 10.00 15.65 14.09
N ASN A 115 10.97 16.11 14.88
CA ASN A 115 10.82 17.32 15.68
C ASN A 115 10.55 18.56 14.82
N GLN A 116 11.25 18.71 13.67
CA GLN A 116 10.97 19.77 12.71
C GLN A 116 9.57 19.69 12.12
N LEU A 117 9.08 18.49 11.80
CA LEU A 117 7.72 18.31 11.30
C LEU A 117 6.68 18.64 12.37
N LEU A 118 6.93 18.24 13.61
CA LEU A 118 6.04 18.53 14.73
C LEU A 118 5.96 20.03 15.03
N SER A 119 7.08 20.77 14.93
CA SER A 119 7.08 22.23 15.14
C SER A 119 6.32 23.00 14.06
N ASN A 120 6.11 22.40 12.88
CA ASN A 120 5.28 22.98 11.82
C ASN A 120 3.78 22.66 11.97
N CYS A 121 3.40 21.83 12.93
CA CYS A 121 2.00 21.56 13.22
C CYS A 121 1.45 22.70 14.09
N ASP A 122 0.42 23.38 13.59
CA ASP A 122 -0.28 24.44 14.33
C ASP A 122 -1.20 23.87 15.43
N ASN A 123 -1.84 24.76 16.18
CA ASN A 123 -2.78 24.38 17.25
C ASN A 123 -4.21 24.11 16.74
N SER A 124 -4.41 24.01 15.42
CA SER A 124 -5.70 23.64 14.83
C SER A 124 -6.00 22.14 15.04
N LEU A 125 -7.25 21.75 14.83
CA LEU A 125 -7.66 20.34 14.82
C LEU A 125 -6.83 19.50 13.84
N ARG A 126 -6.50 20.08 12.67
CA ARG A 126 -5.63 19.43 11.69
C ARG A 126 -4.20 19.31 12.16
N GLY A 127 -3.67 20.35 12.81
CA GLY A 127 -2.34 20.33 13.40
C GLY A 127 -2.22 19.27 14.48
N LEU A 128 -3.19 19.19 15.40
CA LEU A 128 -3.22 18.18 16.45
C LEU A 128 -3.29 16.75 15.86
N ARG A 129 -4.20 16.51 14.89
CA ARG A 129 -4.27 15.24 14.18
C ARG A 129 -2.94 14.89 13.48
N ASN A 130 -2.27 15.86 12.88
CA ASN A 130 -0.98 15.65 12.22
C ASN A 130 0.12 15.30 13.21
N GLN A 131 0.14 15.91 14.39
CA GLN A 131 1.06 15.53 15.48
C GLN A 131 0.84 14.06 15.89
N VAL A 132 -0.42 13.65 16.08
CA VAL A 132 -0.78 12.25 16.38
C VAL A 132 -0.29 11.32 15.27
N LEU A 133 -0.57 11.63 14.01
CA LEU A 133 -0.14 10.83 12.86
C LEU A 133 1.39 10.66 12.81
N LEU A 134 2.13 11.75 12.96
CA LEU A 134 3.59 11.75 12.88
C LEU A 134 4.22 10.94 14.01
N ARG A 135 3.79 11.16 15.26
CA ARG A 135 4.32 10.41 16.41
C ARG A 135 3.92 8.96 16.39
N LEU A 136 2.64 8.64 16.13
CA LEU A 136 2.15 7.27 16.03
C LEU A 136 2.87 6.51 14.92
N GLY A 137 3.07 7.13 13.76
CA GLY A 137 3.82 6.56 12.66
C GLY A 137 5.29 6.30 12.98
N TYR A 138 5.95 7.25 13.64
CA TYR A 138 7.35 7.17 14.02
C TYR A 138 7.61 6.10 15.08
N GLU A 139 6.82 6.07 16.15
CA GLU A 139 7.04 5.15 17.27
C GLU A 139 6.63 3.71 16.93
N THR A 140 5.53 3.53 16.19
CA THR A 140 5.06 2.19 15.85
C THR A 140 5.68 1.63 14.57
N MET A 141 6.22 2.48 13.69
CA MET A 141 6.78 2.10 12.37
C MET A 141 5.81 1.24 11.54
N ARG A 142 4.51 1.56 11.62
CA ARG A 142 3.48 0.77 10.93
C ARG A 142 3.22 1.29 9.53
N ARG A 143 2.67 0.40 8.69
CA ARG A 143 2.22 0.78 7.34
C ARG A 143 1.05 1.75 7.42
N ARG A 144 0.89 2.61 6.40
CA ARG A 144 -0.22 3.58 6.36
C ARG A 144 -1.58 2.93 6.66
N SER A 145 -1.88 1.78 6.05
CA SER A 145 -3.15 1.08 6.28
C SER A 145 -3.32 0.57 7.71
N GLU A 146 -2.22 0.18 8.37
CA GLU A 146 -2.21 -0.25 9.76
C GLU A 146 -2.39 0.96 10.70
N LEU A 147 -1.73 2.09 10.40
CA LEU A 147 -1.90 3.34 11.16
C LEU A 147 -3.35 3.85 11.09
N CYS A 148 -3.95 3.86 9.89
CA CYS A 148 -5.32 4.31 9.70
C CYS A 148 -6.37 3.36 10.30
N ALA A 149 -5.99 2.12 10.63
CA ALA A 149 -6.87 1.12 11.23
C ALA A 149 -6.87 1.16 12.77
N PHE A 150 -5.91 1.84 13.40
CA PHE A 150 -5.91 1.95 14.86
C PHE A 150 -7.14 2.69 15.38
N LYS A 151 -7.69 2.15 16.48
CA LYS A 151 -8.81 2.71 17.20
C LYS A 151 -8.39 3.07 18.62
N PHE A 152 -9.17 3.91 19.29
CA PHE A 152 -8.94 4.23 20.71
C PHE A 152 -9.05 2.99 21.61
N GLU A 153 -9.89 2.02 21.25
CA GLU A 153 -10.05 0.76 21.97
C GLU A 153 -8.82 -0.15 21.87
N ASP A 154 -7.91 0.13 20.91
CA ASP A 154 -6.65 -0.59 20.77
C ASP A 154 -5.57 -0.09 21.75
N ILE A 155 -5.77 1.07 22.39
CA ILE A 155 -4.86 1.59 23.41
C ILE A 155 -4.96 0.69 24.63
N CYS A 156 -3.83 0.20 25.11
CA CYS A 156 -3.76 -0.78 26.20
C CYS A 156 -2.50 -0.58 27.02
N GLN A 157 -2.30 -1.42 28.02
CA GLN A 157 -1.06 -1.51 28.76
C GLN A 157 -0.27 -2.75 28.34
N ALA A 158 1.03 -2.61 28.17
CA ALA A 158 1.95 -3.73 28.03
C ALA A 158 2.10 -4.49 29.36
N PRO A 159 2.66 -5.73 29.38
CA PRO A 159 2.85 -6.51 30.60
C PRO A 159 3.63 -5.78 31.71
N ASN A 160 4.52 -4.86 31.35
CA ASN A 160 5.28 -4.00 32.26
C ASN A 160 4.52 -2.72 32.69
N ARG A 161 3.21 -2.65 32.48
CA ARG A 161 2.31 -1.53 32.76
C ARG A 161 2.64 -0.22 32.01
N LYS A 162 3.49 -0.27 31.00
CA LYS A 162 3.74 0.90 30.14
C LYS A 162 2.65 1.03 29.08
N PRO A 163 2.38 2.27 28.61
CA PRO A 163 1.43 2.50 27.53
C PRO A 163 1.80 1.68 26.27
N ALA A 164 0.81 1.16 25.61
CA ALA A 164 0.95 0.37 24.39
C ALA A 164 -0.28 0.51 23.50
N ILE A 165 -0.15 0.11 22.25
CA ILE A 165 -1.27 0.00 21.31
C ILE A 165 -1.27 -1.39 20.68
N ARG A 166 -2.44 -2.01 20.55
CA ARG A 166 -2.62 -3.33 19.96
C ARG A 166 -2.79 -3.21 18.45
N LEU A 167 -1.96 -3.91 17.71
CA LEU A 167 -2.12 -4.10 16.27
C LEU A 167 -2.87 -5.41 16.04
N ASN A 168 -4.15 -5.35 15.72
CA ASN A 168 -5.01 -6.53 15.59
C ASN A 168 -4.72 -7.33 14.32
N PHE A 169 -4.42 -6.65 13.21
CA PHE A 169 -4.11 -7.27 11.91
C PHE A 169 -2.94 -6.57 11.23
N SER A 170 -2.14 -7.32 10.50
CA SER A 170 -1.10 -6.77 9.66
C SER A 170 -1.04 -7.51 8.31
N LYS A 171 -0.28 -6.97 7.34
CA LYS A 171 -0.09 -7.65 6.04
C LYS A 171 0.54 -9.04 6.19
N THR A 172 1.30 -9.28 7.25
CA THR A 172 1.98 -10.55 7.54
C THR A 172 1.24 -11.39 8.58
N ASP A 173 0.29 -10.80 9.27
CA ASP A 173 -0.59 -11.47 10.24
C ASP A 173 -2.04 -11.25 9.81
N GLN A 174 -2.47 -12.03 8.82
CA GLN A 174 -3.83 -11.97 8.29
C GLN A 174 -4.83 -12.77 9.15
N PHE A 175 -4.34 -13.61 10.04
CA PHE A 175 -5.16 -14.42 10.95
C PHE A 175 -5.47 -13.73 12.28
N GLY A 176 -4.88 -12.52 12.52
CA GLY A 176 -5.23 -11.69 13.66
C GLY A 176 -4.69 -12.20 15.01
N THR A 177 -3.50 -12.82 15.02
CA THR A 177 -2.80 -13.15 16.28
C THR A 177 -2.56 -11.88 17.12
N GLY A 178 -2.38 -10.76 16.43
CA GLY A 178 -2.21 -9.44 17.02
C GLY A 178 -0.80 -9.23 17.59
N LYS A 179 -0.45 -7.96 17.81
CA LYS A 179 0.82 -7.58 18.42
C LYS A 179 0.65 -6.36 19.31
N ILE A 180 1.19 -6.40 20.51
CA ILE A 180 1.27 -5.24 21.41
C ILE A 180 2.52 -4.45 21.07
N LEU A 181 2.36 -3.15 20.78
CA LEU A 181 3.41 -2.23 20.44
C LEU A 181 3.57 -1.21 21.56
N PRO A 182 4.69 -1.17 22.28
CA PRO A 182 4.94 -0.14 23.27
C PRO A 182 4.95 1.24 22.64
N ILE A 183 4.39 2.24 23.33
CA ILE A 183 4.43 3.65 22.96
C ILE A 183 5.00 4.47 24.12
N SER A 184 5.50 5.66 23.81
CA SER A 184 5.98 6.58 24.84
C SER A 184 4.82 7.18 25.65
N GLN A 185 5.11 7.66 26.86
CA GLN A 185 4.13 8.43 27.64
C GLN A 185 3.72 9.71 26.89
N GLU A 186 4.63 10.37 26.22
CA GLU A 186 4.35 11.56 25.41
C GLU A 186 3.32 11.29 24.30
N LEU A 187 3.42 10.14 23.63
CA LEU A 187 2.43 9.75 22.61
C LEU A 187 1.10 9.38 23.26
N PHE A 188 1.12 8.68 24.39
CA PHE A 188 -0.09 8.34 25.12
C PHE A 188 -0.88 9.59 25.55
N ASP A 189 -0.19 10.57 26.15
CA ASP A 189 -0.81 11.83 26.58
C ASP A 189 -1.37 12.63 25.40
N LEU A 190 -0.67 12.62 24.26
CA LEU A 190 -1.15 13.22 23.02
C LEU A 190 -2.40 12.50 22.48
N LEU A 191 -2.47 11.19 22.57
CA LEU A 191 -3.64 10.40 22.17
C LEU A 191 -4.85 10.67 23.05
N GLU A 192 -4.67 10.80 24.39
CA GLU A 192 -5.74 11.13 25.30
C GLU A 192 -6.25 12.57 25.07
N ASN A 193 -5.35 13.53 24.84
CA ASN A 193 -5.75 14.87 24.44
C ASN A 193 -6.54 14.87 23.12
N TRP A 194 -6.08 14.11 22.13
CA TRP A 194 -6.79 13.98 20.86
C TRP A 194 -8.17 13.30 21.03
N ARG A 195 -8.25 12.29 21.88
CA ARG A 195 -9.49 11.57 22.22
C ARG A 195 -10.54 12.51 22.80
N SER A 196 -10.15 13.39 23.71
CA SER A 196 -11.06 14.36 24.31
C SER A 196 -11.65 15.37 23.30
N VAL A 197 -10.95 15.58 22.17
CA VAL A 197 -11.35 16.54 21.13
C VAL A 197 -12.31 15.95 20.11
N ILE A 198 -12.15 14.67 19.75
CA ILE A 198 -12.87 14.12 18.60
C ILE A 198 -13.97 13.11 18.94
N SER A 199 -13.73 12.23 19.87
CA SER A 199 -14.66 11.21 20.35
C SER A 199 -13.91 10.24 21.24
N GLU A 200 -14.58 9.61 22.17
CA GLU A 200 -13.98 8.59 23.05
C GLU A 200 -13.76 7.23 22.37
N GLU A 201 -14.39 6.98 21.23
CA GLU A 201 -14.37 5.69 20.53
C GLU A 201 -14.08 5.80 19.04
N GLY A 202 -13.69 4.67 18.44
CA GLY A 202 -13.49 4.53 17.01
C GLY A 202 -12.10 4.90 16.54
N TYR A 203 -11.96 5.21 15.25
CA TYR A 203 -10.65 5.43 14.64
C TYR A 203 -9.90 6.64 15.20
N ILE A 204 -8.62 6.42 15.56
CA ILE A 204 -7.71 7.48 16.05
C ILE A 204 -7.48 8.53 14.95
N LEU A 205 -7.19 8.07 13.72
CA LEU A 205 -6.91 8.97 12.61
C LEU A 205 -8.18 9.16 11.78
N ARG A 206 -8.71 10.37 11.79
CA ARG A 206 -9.91 10.76 11.03
C ARG A 206 -9.60 11.85 10.02
N SER A 207 -10.32 11.84 8.91
CA SER A 207 -10.29 12.94 7.96
C SER A 207 -10.99 14.16 8.56
N ILE A 208 -10.50 15.37 8.22
CA ILE A 208 -11.09 16.64 8.66
C ILE A 208 -11.34 17.46 7.40
N ASN A 209 -12.59 17.78 7.13
CA ASN A 209 -12.97 18.61 5.99
C ASN A 209 -12.57 20.08 6.18
N ARG A 210 -12.80 20.92 5.18
CA ARG A 210 -12.47 22.37 5.23
C ARG A 210 -13.26 23.13 6.31
N HIS A 211 -14.39 22.59 6.76
CA HIS A 211 -15.26 23.21 7.77
C HIS A 211 -15.01 22.65 9.19
N GLY A 212 -13.99 21.80 9.38
CA GLY A 212 -13.65 21.21 10.68
C GLY A 212 -14.44 19.97 11.05
N HIS A 213 -15.33 19.45 10.20
CA HIS A 213 -16.09 18.23 10.51
C HIS A 213 -15.21 16.99 10.30
N PHE A 214 -15.38 16.06 11.23
CA PHE A 214 -14.67 14.77 11.21
C PHE A 214 -15.36 13.76 10.31
N GLY A 215 -14.59 13.05 9.48
CA GLY A 215 -15.02 11.83 8.83
C GLY A 215 -14.80 10.63 9.76
N GLU A 216 -15.26 9.46 9.32
CA GLU A 216 -15.15 8.23 10.12
C GLU A 216 -13.67 7.80 10.30
N ASN A 217 -12.89 7.83 9.22
CA ASN A 217 -11.47 7.44 9.24
C ASN A 217 -10.63 8.31 8.27
N LEU A 218 -9.33 8.06 8.25
CA LEU A 218 -8.37 8.63 7.30
C LEU A 218 -8.00 7.55 6.27
N HIS A 219 -8.28 7.80 5.00
CA HIS A 219 -7.98 6.88 3.89
C HIS A 219 -6.61 7.09 3.27
#